data_c2a6e2dddb10808c5b1bb9bce9c4def8
#
_entry.id   c2a6e2dddb10808c5b1bb9bce9c4def8
#
_cell.length_a   1.000
_cell.length_b   1.000
_cell.length_c   1.000
_cell.angle_alpha   90.00
_cell.angle_beta   90.00
_cell.angle_gamma   90.00
#
_symmetry.space_group_name_H-M   'P 1'
#
loop_
_entity.id
_entity.type
_entity.pdbx_description
1 polymer ?
#
loop_
_entity_poly.entity_id
_entity_poly.type
_entity_poly.pdbx_seq_one_letter_code
_entity_poly.pdbx_strand_id
1 'polypeptide(L)'
;MIFILFFGVLIHEISHWIACKLLRMRVIKFRLFENYESGEFGYVQFGYNKENVIHRIGTIVIGMAPLALILPIIAIILNYILKIDLRETEDKLSKLFQIYFDKKNDLIEFSRYIILLFLSFFEEFFKKIIEFYNSNNFVLTIVVIYFLTSLSLNFLPSKSDFKAASIGFYIYFNFSDSLNIIF
;
A
#
# COMPACT_ATOMS: atom_id res chain seq x y z
N MET A 1 11.09 2.11 -19.03
CA MET A 1 9.98 1.92 -18.06
C MET A 1 10.32 0.93 -16.95
N ILE A 2 10.92 -0.23 -17.23
CA ILE A 2 11.31 -1.26 -16.23
C ILE A 2 12.20 -0.68 -15.13
N PHE A 3 13.17 0.15 -15.48
CA PHE A 3 14.13 0.73 -14.51
C PHE A 3 13.45 1.58 -13.44
N ILE A 4 12.36 2.30 -13.76
CA ILE A 4 11.63 3.15 -12.81
C ILE A 4 10.86 2.31 -11.81
N LEU A 5 10.37 1.14 -12.22
CA LEU A 5 9.52 0.27 -11.39
C LEU A 5 10.33 -0.76 -10.58
N PHE A 6 11.62 -0.91 -10.86
CA PHE A 6 12.44 -2.01 -10.36
C PHE A 6 12.35 -2.23 -8.85
N PHE A 7 12.64 -1.22 -8.05
CA PHE A 7 12.62 -1.35 -6.59
C PHE A 7 11.22 -1.54 -6.02
N GLY A 8 10.22 -0.87 -6.61
CA GLY A 8 8.84 -1.02 -6.19
C GLY A 8 8.32 -2.43 -6.42
N VAL A 9 8.57 -3.02 -7.60
CA VAL A 9 8.23 -4.42 -7.91
C VAL A 9 8.95 -5.38 -6.98
N LEU A 10 10.26 -5.16 -6.76
CA LEU A 10 11.05 -5.98 -5.85
C LEU A 10 10.43 -6.04 -4.45
N ILE A 11 10.11 -4.88 -3.87
CA ILE A 11 9.55 -4.79 -2.52
C ILE A 11 8.12 -5.34 -2.51
N HIS A 12 7.33 -5.12 -3.56
CA HIS A 12 5.99 -5.66 -3.73
C HIS A 12 6.00 -7.20 -3.65
N GLU A 13 6.78 -7.86 -4.48
CA GLU A 13 6.85 -9.32 -4.51
C GLU A 13 7.47 -9.91 -3.22
N ILE A 14 8.47 -9.24 -2.66
CA ILE A 14 9.04 -9.64 -1.37
C ILE A 14 7.98 -9.55 -0.26
N SER A 15 7.09 -8.56 -0.28
CA SER A 15 6.02 -8.44 0.71
C SER A 15 5.08 -9.65 0.70
N HIS A 16 4.67 -10.11 -0.48
CA HIS A 16 3.88 -11.33 -0.63
C HIS A 16 4.62 -12.56 -0.12
N TRP A 17 5.91 -12.66 -0.46
CA TRP A 17 6.74 -13.77 -0.01
C TRP A 17 6.88 -13.80 1.52
N ILE A 18 7.11 -12.65 2.16
CA ILE A 18 7.18 -12.53 3.62
C ILE A 18 5.84 -12.94 4.25
N ALA A 19 4.72 -12.42 3.73
CA ALA A 19 3.39 -12.75 4.23
C ALA A 19 3.11 -14.27 4.13
N CYS A 20 3.47 -14.91 3.02
CA CYS A 20 3.35 -16.36 2.87
C CYS A 20 4.16 -17.10 3.93
N LYS A 21 5.39 -16.66 4.22
CA LYS A 21 6.25 -17.29 5.23
C LYS A 21 5.70 -17.11 6.64
N LEU A 22 5.22 -15.91 6.99
CA LEU A 22 4.60 -15.63 8.30
C LEU A 22 3.38 -16.51 8.54
N LEU A 23 2.56 -16.72 7.50
CA LEU A 23 1.37 -17.56 7.56
C LEU A 23 1.63 -19.04 7.36
N ARG A 24 2.90 -19.45 7.24
CA ARG A 24 3.34 -20.83 6.99
C ARG A 24 2.71 -21.45 5.74
N MET A 25 2.40 -20.63 4.74
CA MET A 25 1.91 -21.09 3.46
C MET A 25 3.06 -21.51 2.55
N ARG A 26 2.81 -22.54 1.71
CA ARG A 26 3.80 -23.05 0.78
C ARG A 26 3.95 -22.09 -0.39
N VAL A 27 5.12 -21.48 -0.57
CA VAL A 27 5.48 -20.77 -1.79
C VAL A 27 5.85 -21.81 -2.84
N ILE A 28 5.11 -21.83 -3.95
CA ILE A 28 5.30 -22.77 -5.06
C ILE A 28 6.31 -22.19 -6.04
N LYS A 29 6.16 -20.91 -6.38
CA LYS A 29 7.02 -20.22 -7.34
C LYS A 29 7.18 -18.77 -6.92
N PHE A 30 8.39 -18.24 -7.06
CA PHE A 30 8.72 -16.86 -6.78
C PHE A 30 9.59 -16.34 -7.93
N ARG A 31 9.12 -15.31 -8.61
CA ARG A 31 9.87 -14.65 -9.67
C ARG A 31 9.75 -13.14 -9.50
N LEU A 32 10.86 -12.45 -9.57
CA LEU A 32 10.95 -11.00 -9.44
C LEU A 32 10.77 -10.28 -10.77
N PHE A 33 11.18 -10.93 -11.84
CA PHE A 33 11.05 -10.39 -13.20
C PHE A 33 10.75 -11.54 -14.15
N GLU A 34 9.63 -11.45 -14.85
CA GLU A 34 9.28 -12.35 -15.94
C GLU A 34 9.18 -11.57 -17.26
N ASN A 35 9.23 -12.29 -18.39
CA ASN A 35 9.28 -11.68 -19.71
C ASN A 35 8.14 -10.69 -19.94
N TYR A 36 8.48 -9.57 -20.56
CA TYR A 36 7.66 -8.41 -20.85
C TYR A 36 6.36 -8.68 -21.63
N GLU A 37 6.25 -9.84 -22.26
CA GLU A 37 5.10 -10.22 -23.11
C GLU A 37 3.83 -10.49 -22.32
N SER A 38 3.92 -10.87 -21.04
CA SER A 38 2.76 -11.14 -20.17
C SER A 38 2.20 -9.92 -19.44
N GLY A 39 2.94 -8.79 -19.43
CA GLY A 39 2.57 -7.57 -18.68
C GLY A 39 2.71 -7.69 -17.15
N GLU A 40 3.14 -8.84 -16.63
CA GLU A 40 3.42 -9.06 -15.22
C GLU A 40 4.92 -8.93 -14.96
N PHE A 41 5.32 -8.01 -14.09
CA PHE A 41 6.72 -7.74 -13.78
C PHE A 41 7.33 -8.74 -12.79
N GLY A 42 6.50 -9.36 -11.96
CA GLY A 42 6.87 -10.37 -10.99
C GLY A 42 5.64 -11.09 -10.48
N TYR A 43 5.82 -12.21 -9.80
CA TYR A 43 4.73 -12.90 -9.11
C TYR A 43 5.20 -13.85 -8.02
N VAL A 44 4.33 -14.03 -7.02
CA VAL A 44 4.45 -15.05 -5.98
C VAL A 44 3.27 -16.00 -6.09
N GLN A 45 3.55 -17.23 -6.51
CA GLN A 45 2.56 -18.29 -6.51
C GLN A 45 2.64 -19.07 -5.21
N PHE A 46 1.53 -19.13 -4.48
CA PHE A 46 1.44 -19.84 -3.21
C PHE A 46 0.29 -20.84 -3.19
N GLY A 47 0.45 -21.88 -2.39
CA GLY A 47 -0.57 -22.86 -2.11
C GLY A 47 -1.09 -22.70 -0.69
N TYR A 48 -2.42 -22.78 -0.52
CA TYR A 48 -3.04 -22.74 0.80
C TYR A 48 -3.92 -23.97 1.03
N ASN A 49 -4.00 -24.40 2.29
CA ASN A 49 -4.91 -25.50 2.67
C ASN A 49 -6.33 -24.93 2.85
N LYS A 50 -7.28 -25.42 2.05
CA LYS A 50 -8.68 -24.99 2.08
C LYS A 50 -9.41 -25.37 3.37
N GLU A 51 -8.95 -26.38 4.09
CA GLU A 51 -9.51 -26.81 5.38
C GLU A 51 -9.01 -25.98 6.55
N ASN A 52 -7.87 -25.29 6.37
CA ASN A 52 -7.28 -24.46 7.40
C ASN A 52 -7.84 -23.03 7.33
N VAL A 53 -8.60 -22.63 8.34
CA VAL A 53 -9.22 -21.29 8.44
C VAL A 53 -8.17 -20.18 8.42
N ILE A 54 -7.03 -20.38 9.09
CA ILE A 54 -5.92 -19.40 9.13
C ILE A 54 -5.37 -19.19 7.72
N HIS A 55 -5.20 -20.25 6.93
CA HIS A 55 -4.75 -20.14 5.55
C HIS A 55 -5.76 -19.41 4.67
N ARG A 56 -7.05 -19.68 4.86
CA ARG A 56 -8.10 -19.02 4.09
C ARG A 56 -8.18 -17.52 4.34
N ILE A 57 -8.20 -17.11 5.63
CA ILE A 57 -8.17 -15.69 6.01
C ILE A 57 -6.82 -15.07 5.62
N GLY A 58 -5.74 -15.82 5.75
CA GLY A 58 -4.40 -15.39 5.38
C GLY A 58 -4.23 -14.99 3.92
N THR A 59 -5.11 -15.44 3.00
CA THR A 59 -5.09 -14.95 1.61
C THR A 59 -5.39 -13.45 1.51
N ILE A 60 -6.19 -12.90 2.44
CA ILE A 60 -6.43 -11.45 2.55
C ILE A 60 -5.12 -10.74 2.91
N VAL A 61 -4.43 -11.26 3.94
CA VAL A 61 -3.15 -10.68 4.41
C VAL A 61 -2.11 -10.70 3.30
N ILE A 62 -2.03 -11.81 2.55
CA ILE A 62 -1.10 -11.90 1.42
C ILE A 62 -1.48 -10.91 0.33
N GLY A 63 -2.74 -10.84 -0.09
CA GLY A 63 -3.17 -9.90 -1.12
C GLY A 63 -2.95 -8.42 -0.75
N MET A 64 -2.98 -8.08 0.55
CA MET A 64 -2.77 -6.73 1.05
C MET A 64 -1.34 -6.47 1.55
N ALA A 65 -0.44 -7.45 1.45
CA ALA A 65 0.92 -7.37 1.96
C ALA A 65 1.74 -6.20 1.39
N PRO A 66 1.66 -5.85 0.09
CA PRO A 66 2.36 -4.69 -0.45
C PRO A 66 2.00 -3.38 0.24
N LEU A 67 0.71 -3.16 0.54
CA LEU A 67 0.27 -1.98 1.29
C LEU A 67 0.92 -1.93 2.68
N ALA A 68 0.91 -3.06 3.39
CA ALA A 68 1.44 -3.15 4.75
C ALA A 68 2.96 -2.93 4.82
N LEU A 69 3.71 -3.22 3.76
CA LEU A 69 5.16 -3.04 3.74
C LEU A 69 5.59 -1.72 3.09
N ILE A 70 5.00 -1.35 1.96
CA ILE A 70 5.44 -0.18 1.18
C ILE A 70 5.03 1.13 1.85
N LEU A 71 3.81 1.24 2.41
CA LEU A 71 3.36 2.46 3.06
C LEU A 71 4.25 2.91 4.22
N PRO A 72 4.67 2.03 5.17
CA PRO A 72 5.63 2.42 6.20
C PRO A 72 6.98 2.87 5.64
N ILE A 73 7.47 2.26 4.56
CA ILE A 73 8.72 2.67 3.93
C ILE A 73 8.59 4.09 3.35
N ILE A 74 7.50 4.36 2.63
CA ILE A 74 7.22 5.72 2.12
C ILE A 74 7.12 6.70 3.29
N ALA A 75 6.40 6.37 4.36
CA ALA A 75 6.27 7.22 5.53
C ALA A 75 7.61 7.52 6.21
N ILE A 76 8.51 6.52 6.28
CA ILE A 76 9.87 6.71 6.79
C ILE A 76 10.65 7.68 5.90
N ILE A 77 10.61 7.52 4.58
CA ILE A 77 11.29 8.42 3.64
C ILE A 77 10.76 9.85 3.79
N LEU A 78 9.44 10.03 3.82
CA LEU A 78 8.82 11.35 3.96
C LEU A 78 9.20 12.02 5.28
N ASN A 79 9.11 11.29 6.39
CA ASN A 79 9.34 11.86 7.72
C ASN A 79 10.83 12.07 8.01
N TYR A 80 11.68 11.06 7.81
CA TYR A 80 13.07 11.12 8.24
C TYR A 80 14.01 11.73 7.20
N ILE A 81 13.75 11.51 5.91
CA ILE A 81 14.62 12.01 4.83
C ILE A 81 14.16 13.41 4.38
N LEU A 82 12.89 13.57 4.07
CA LEU A 82 12.33 14.85 3.61
C LEU A 82 11.86 15.75 4.75
N LYS A 83 11.80 15.25 5.99
CA LYS A 83 11.35 15.97 7.18
C LYS A 83 9.93 16.57 7.02
N ILE A 84 9.05 15.83 6.36
CA ILE A 84 7.62 16.15 6.27
C ILE A 84 6.95 15.65 7.54
N ASP A 85 6.27 16.51 8.27
CA ASP A 85 5.55 16.13 9.49
C ASP A 85 4.21 15.48 9.15
N LEU A 86 4.22 14.14 9.12
CA LEU A 86 3.01 13.36 8.84
C LEU A 86 1.95 13.49 9.94
N ARG A 87 2.32 13.89 11.18
CA ARG A 87 1.36 14.07 12.28
C ARG A 87 0.46 15.27 12.02
N GLU A 88 1.02 16.36 11.46
CA GLU A 88 0.22 17.52 11.08
C GLU A 88 -0.83 17.15 10.01
N THR A 89 -0.47 16.28 9.09
CA THR A 89 -1.40 15.77 8.06
C THR A 89 -2.47 14.88 8.69
N GLU A 90 -2.13 14.02 9.65
CA GLU A 90 -3.06 13.19 10.40
C GLU A 90 -4.05 14.03 11.22
N ASP A 91 -3.57 15.08 11.91
CA ASP A 91 -4.42 16.01 12.66
C ASP A 91 -5.40 16.75 11.75
N LYS A 92 -4.95 17.19 10.58
CA LYS A 92 -5.82 17.82 9.56
C LYS A 92 -6.88 16.83 9.07
N LEU A 93 -6.51 15.60 8.81
CA LEU A 93 -7.42 14.54 8.34
C LEU A 93 -8.46 14.19 9.41
N SER A 94 -8.04 14.05 10.68
CA SER A 94 -8.95 13.75 11.79
C SER A 94 -10.01 14.84 11.99
N LYS A 95 -9.60 16.12 11.91
CA LYS A 95 -10.53 17.27 11.94
C LYS A 95 -11.53 17.24 10.80
N LEU A 96 -11.10 16.84 9.59
CA LEU A 96 -11.98 16.69 8.43
C LEU A 96 -13.04 15.63 8.66
N PHE A 97 -12.66 14.48 9.21
CA PHE A 97 -13.63 13.44 9.56
C PHE A 97 -14.64 13.92 10.61
N GLN A 98 -14.20 14.64 11.64
CA GLN A 98 -15.11 15.23 12.63
C GLN A 98 -16.10 16.20 11.99
N ILE A 99 -15.65 17.12 11.14
CA ILE A 99 -16.52 18.06 10.42
C ILE A 99 -17.56 17.33 9.56
N TYR A 100 -17.14 16.24 8.88
CA TYR A 100 -18.05 15.45 8.04
C TYR A 100 -19.15 14.76 8.86
N PHE A 101 -18.80 14.20 10.01
CA PHE A 101 -19.77 13.54 10.88
C PHE A 101 -20.68 14.52 11.61
N ASP A 102 -20.18 15.70 12.00
CA ASP A 102 -20.95 16.69 12.76
C ASP A 102 -21.95 17.47 11.88
N LYS A 103 -21.59 17.77 10.63
CA LYS A 103 -22.38 18.59 9.69
C LYS A 103 -23.36 17.82 8.79
N LYS A 104 -23.87 16.66 9.21
CA LYS A 104 -24.88 15.88 8.45
C LYS A 104 -24.52 15.67 6.97
N ASN A 105 -23.31 15.12 6.71
CA ASN A 105 -22.95 14.54 5.41
C ASN A 105 -23.03 15.51 4.21
N ASP A 106 -22.58 16.75 4.34
CA ASP A 106 -22.41 17.61 3.17
C ASP A 106 -21.19 17.11 2.34
N LEU A 107 -21.51 16.29 1.35
CA LEU A 107 -20.53 15.64 0.47
C LEU A 107 -19.72 16.68 -0.32
N ILE A 108 -20.28 17.84 -0.60
CA ILE A 108 -19.62 18.91 -1.36
C ILE A 108 -18.56 19.58 -0.48
N GLU A 109 -18.93 19.96 0.75
CA GLU A 109 -17.95 20.52 1.68
C GLU A 109 -16.83 19.51 1.98
N PHE A 110 -17.16 18.25 2.23
CA PHE A 110 -16.18 17.19 2.47
C PHE A 110 -15.22 17.01 1.30
N SER A 111 -15.72 16.95 0.06
CA SER A 111 -14.86 16.82 -1.12
C SER A 111 -13.94 18.03 -1.31
N ARG A 112 -14.45 19.24 -1.04
CA ARG A 112 -13.66 20.47 -1.07
C ARG A 112 -12.51 20.45 -0.06
N TYR A 113 -12.78 20.00 1.16
CA TYR A 113 -11.73 19.89 2.19
C TYR A 113 -10.67 18.84 1.85
N ILE A 114 -11.07 17.69 1.27
CA ILE A 114 -10.11 16.67 0.81
C ILE A 114 -9.19 17.26 -0.28
N ILE A 115 -9.76 17.99 -1.25
CA ILE A 115 -8.98 18.64 -2.30
C ILE A 115 -7.97 19.64 -1.70
N LEU A 116 -8.40 20.47 -0.76
CA LEU A 116 -7.52 21.43 -0.10
C LEU A 116 -6.41 20.74 0.71
N LEU A 117 -6.73 19.66 1.43
CA LEU A 117 -5.73 18.85 2.14
C LEU A 117 -4.70 18.27 1.17
N PHE A 118 -5.16 17.74 0.05
CA PHE A 118 -4.30 17.18 -0.97
C PHE A 118 -3.37 18.24 -1.57
N LEU A 119 -3.91 19.41 -1.92
CA LEU A 119 -3.11 20.52 -2.43
C LEU A 119 -2.09 21.01 -1.41
N SER A 120 -2.46 21.15 -0.14
CA SER A 120 -1.53 21.58 0.92
C SER A 120 -0.41 20.56 1.15
N PHE A 121 -0.72 19.26 1.08
CA PHE A 121 0.29 18.22 1.16
C PHE A 121 1.28 18.27 -0.02
N PHE A 122 0.77 18.48 -1.24
CA PHE A 122 1.64 18.60 -2.41
C PHE A 122 2.53 19.85 -2.35
N GLU A 123 2.00 20.98 -1.91
CA GLU A 123 2.78 22.20 -1.72
C GLU A 123 3.94 21.96 -0.73
N GLU A 124 3.65 21.37 0.42
CA GLU A 124 4.66 21.03 1.41
C GLU A 124 5.68 20.02 0.86
N PHE A 125 5.21 18.98 0.16
CA PHE A 125 6.07 17.99 -0.47
C PHE A 125 7.06 18.61 -1.45
N PHE A 126 6.60 19.47 -2.37
CA PHE A 126 7.49 20.15 -3.32
C PHE A 126 8.46 21.10 -2.63
N LYS A 127 8.00 21.84 -1.63
CA LYS A 127 8.87 22.69 -0.82
C LYS A 127 10.00 21.89 -0.16
N LYS A 128 9.66 20.74 0.43
CA LYS A 128 10.64 19.85 1.08
C LYS A 128 11.61 19.21 0.09
N ILE A 129 11.18 18.86 -1.10
CA ILE A 129 12.07 18.39 -2.17
C ILE A 129 13.07 19.49 -2.57
N ILE A 130 12.63 20.74 -2.70
CA ILE A 130 13.51 21.87 -3.03
C ILE A 130 14.49 22.15 -1.87
N GLU A 131 14.02 22.14 -0.62
CA GLU A 131 14.89 22.27 0.55
C GLU A 131 15.95 21.16 0.61
N PHE A 132 15.52 19.91 0.34
CA PHE A 132 16.42 18.77 0.30
C PHE A 132 17.45 18.86 -0.83
N TYR A 133 17.04 19.32 -2.01
CA TYR A 133 17.94 19.60 -3.13
C TYR A 133 18.99 20.64 -2.78
N ASN A 134 18.60 21.76 -2.17
CA ASN A 134 19.49 22.85 -1.79
C ASN A 134 20.49 22.47 -0.68
N SER A 135 20.10 21.52 0.19
CA SER A 135 20.94 21.06 1.32
C SER A 135 21.81 19.85 1.00
N ASN A 136 21.54 19.15 -0.10
CA ASN A 136 22.19 17.91 -0.47
C ASN A 136 22.67 17.91 -1.92
N ASN A 137 23.34 16.82 -2.31
CA ASN A 137 23.78 16.63 -3.69
C ASN A 137 22.58 16.34 -4.60
N PHE A 138 22.60 16.91 -5.82
CA PHE A 138 21.64 16.63 -6.90
C PHE A 138 21.38 15.13 -7.13
N VAL A 139 22.44 14.32 -7.12
CA VAL A 139 22.33 12.86 -7.31
C VAL A 139 21.48 12.21 -6.21
N LEU A 140 21.66 12.61 -4.94
CA LEU A 140 20.89 12.07 -3.82
C LEU A 140 19.41 12.44 -3.94
N THR A 141 19.11 13.66 -4.38
CA THR A 141 17.72 14.08 -4.62
C THR A 141 17.05 13.24 -5.70
N ILE A 142 17.73 12.99 -6.80
CA ILE A 142 17.22 12.10 -7.86
C ILE A 142 16.96 10.69 -7.32
N VAL A 143 17.88 10.16 -6.53
CA VAL A 143 17.74 8.83 -5.91
C VAL A 143 16.50 8.77 -5.03
N VAL A 144 16.26 9.76 -4.17
CA VAL A 144 15.09 9.82 -3.28
C VAL A 144 13.79 9.90 -4.09
N ILE A 145 13.74 10.79 -5.09
CA ILE A 145 12.57 10.93 -5.98
C ILE A 145 12.32 9.62 -6.73
N TYR A 146 13.37 8.98 -7.23
CA TYR A 146 13.26 7.69 -7.90
C TYR A 146 12.66 6.61 -6.99
N PHE A 147 13.16 6.48 -5.75
CA PHE A 147 12.62 5.51 -4.79
C PHE A 147 11.15 5.78 -4.46
N LEU A 148 10.81 7.04 -4.15
CA LEU A 148 9.43 7.43 -3.87
C LEU A 148 8.50 7.12 -5.04
N THR A 149 8.90 7.45 -6.26
CA THR A 149 8.10 7.19 -7.47
C THR A 149 7.94 5.68 -7.69
N SER A 150 9.03 4.91 -7.57
CA SER A 150 9.01 3.46 -7.75
C SER A 150 8.08 2.77 -6.73
N LEU A 151 8.17 3.18 -5.46
CA LEU A 151 7.31 2.64 -4.39
C LEU A 151 5.85 3.06 -4.58
N SER A 152 5.59 4.34 -4.89
CA SER A 152 4.24 4.87 -5.08
C SER A 152 3.49 4.25 -6.26
N LEU A 153 4.18 3.81 -7.30
CA LEU A 153 3.56 3.12 -8.43
C LEU A 153 3.25 1.64 -8.15
N ASN A 154 3.89 1.05 -7.13
CA ASN A 154 3.78 -0.37 -6.83
C ASN A 154 3.16 -0.68 -5.45
N PHE A 155 2.64 0.33 -4.71
CA PHE A 155 2.05 0.05 -3.40
C PHE A 155 0.64 -0.55 -3.49
N LEU A 156 -0.08 -0.29 -4.59
CA LEU A 156 -1.43 -0.82 -4.79
C LEU A 156 -1.38 -2.31 -5.16
N PRO A 157 -2.27 -3.11 -4.57
CA PRO A 157 -2.43 -4.50 -4.96
C PRO A 157 -2.80 -4.64 -6.44
N SER A 158 -2.22 -5.62 -7.09
CA SER A 158 -2.54 -6.00 -8.48
C SER A 158 -3.93 -6.65 -8.57
N LYS A 159 -4.42 -6.87 -9.79
CA LYS A 159 -5.68 -7.63 -9.99
C LYS A 159 -5.62 -9.05 -9.44
N SER A 160 -4.45 -9.71 -9.53
CA SER A 160 -4.19 -11.03 -8.96
C SER A 160 -4.23 -11.01 -7.43
N ASP A 161 -3.70 -9.95 -6.80
CA ASP A 161 -3.70 -9.77 -5.34
C ASP A 161 -5.11 -9.55 -4.80
N PHE A 162 -5.91 -8.70 -5.49
CA PHE A 162 -7.32 -8.52 -5.18
C PHE A 162 -8.11 -9.84 -5.33
N LYS A 163 -7.82 -10.65 -6.35
CA LYS A 163 -8.44 -11.95 -6.51
C LYS A 163 -8.06 -12.90 -5.37
N ALA A 164 -6.81 -12.92 -4.94
CA ALA A 164 -6.36 -13.70 -3.79
C ALA A 164 -7.05 -13.23 -2.50
N ALA A 165 -7.10 -11.93 -2.26
CA ALA A 165 -7.79 -11.34 -1.10
C ALA A 165 -9.30 -11.62 -1.12
N SER A 166 -9.96 -11.55 -2.27
CA SER A 166 -11.41 -11.78 -2.39
C SER A 166 -11.83 -13.18 -1.97
N ILE A 167 -10.99 -14.19 -2.18
CA ILE A 167 -11.23 -15.57 -1.70
C ILE A 167 -11.33 -15.59 -0.18
N GLY A 168 -10.41 -14.90 0.51
CA GLY A 168 -10.43 -14.80 1.96
C GLY A 168 -11.63 -14.01 2.49
N PHE A 169 -12.00 -12.88 1.85
CA PHE A 169 -13.19 -12.10 2.20
C PHE A 169 -14.48 -12.90 2.04
N TYR A 170 -14.66 -13.57 0.91
CA TYR A 170 -15.84 -14.39 0.67
C TYR A 170 -16.04 -15.45 1.76
N ILE A 171 -14.94 -16.08 2.19
CA ILE A 171 -15.00 -17.12 3.22
C ILE A 171 -15.26 -16.49 4.60
N TYR A 172 -14.68 -15.33 4.91
CA TYR A 172 -14.91 -14.62 6.17
C TYR A 172 -16.39 -14.25 6.34
N PHE A 173 -17.03 -13.68 5.32
CA PHE A 173 -18.43 -13.30 5.38
C PHE A 173 -19.35 -14.52 5.51
N ASN A 174 -19.15 -15.59 4.73
CA ASN A 174 -19.96 -16.80 4.85
C ASN A 174 -19.79 -17.52 6.21
N PHE A 175 -18.63 -17.39 6.85
CA PHE A 175 -18.41 -17.93 8.19
C PHE A 175 -19.09 -17.08 9.25
N SER A 176 -19.09 -15.76 9.10
CA SER A 176 -19.78 -14.82 10.00
C SER A 176 -21.31 -15.04 9.97
N ASP A 177 -21.88 -15.25 8.79
CA ASP A 177 -23.32 -15.53 8.64
C ASP A 177 -23.71 -16.86 9.28
N SER A 178 -22.86 -17.88 9.20
CA SER A 178 -23.11 -19.16 9.88
C SER A 178 -23.00 -19.09 11.40
N LEU A 179 -22.22 -18.16 11.96
CA LEU A 179 -22.18 -17.93 13.40
C LEU A 179 -23.36 -17.10 13.92
N ASN A 180 -23.91 -16.20 13.11
CA ASN A 180 -25.10 -15.41 13.47
C ASN A 180 -26.40 -16.22 13.47
N ILE A 181 -26.40 -17.46 12.95
CA ILE A 181 -27.55 -18.39 12.99
C ILE A 181 -27.54 -19.22 14.29
N ILE A 182 -26.48 -19.15 15.10
CA ILE A 182 -26.33 -19.96 16.33
C ILE A 182 -26.62 -19.12 17.61
N PHE A 183 -26.87 -17.84 17.48
CA PHE A 183 -27.30 -16.93 18.56
C PHE A 183 -28.64 -16.31 18.17
#